data_0724a96dc68a3749b56ee0ec091ad6d5
#
_entry.id   0724a96dc68a3749b56ee0ec091ad6d5
#
_cell.length_a   1.000
_cell.length_b   1.000
_cell.length_c   1.000
_cell.angle_alpha   90.00
_cell.angle_beta   90.00
_cell.angle_gamma   90.00
#
_symmetry.space_group_name_H-M   'P 1'
#
loop_
_entity.id
_entity.type
_entity.pdbx_description
1 polymer ?
#
loop_
_entity_poly.entity_id
_entity_poly.type
_entity_poly.pdbx_seq_one_letter_code
_entity_poly.pdbx_strand_id
1 'polypeptide(L)'
;MITNTLTIAGTDCTGGAGIQADIKAISANGSYAMSVITAVVAQNTQGVQKIQMMPLEMIRAQIDSVFSDVQVDAVKIGMLGNAEVIECVAEALAKYKPSNVVLDRVMVAKSGDRLLDGDSVAALRDVLLPQVGLITPNLPEAADLLGVAEATNREQMIEQAQRLQVPTFLKGGHLSGSEQSPDLLSAEGKLH
;
A
#
# COMPACT_ATOMS: atom_id res chain seq x y z
N MET A 1 -4.09 -15.75 -21.25
CA MET A 1 -5.01 -15.86 -20.10
C MET A 1 -5.05 -14.49 -19.46
N ILE A 2 -6.21 -13.98 -19.07
CA ILE A 2 -6.33 -12.68 -18.38
C ILE A 2 -5.95 -12.93 -16.91
N THR A 3 -5.06 -12.12 -16.36
CA THR A 3 -4.68 -12.22 -14.93
C THR A 3 -5.75 -11.58 -14.05
N ASN A 4 -5.95 -12.13 -12.85
CA ASN A 4 -6.90 -11.63 -11.85
C ASN A 4 -6.14 -10.89 -10.76
N THR A 5 -6.40 -9.61 -10.60
CA THR A 5 -5.72 -8.76 -9.61
C THR A 5 -6.73 -8.22 -8.60
N LEU A 6 -6.45 -8.46 -7.33
CA LEU A 6 -7.25 -7.97 -6.21
C LEU A 6 -6.63 -6.69 -5.63
N THR A 7 -7.41 -5.63 -5.47
CA THR A 7 -7.03 -4.50 -4.63
C THR A 7 -7.74 -4.56 -3.29
N ILE A 8 -7.01 -4.29 -2.19
CA ILE A 8 -7.53 -4.18 -0.82
C ILE A 8 -7.24 -2.76 -0.34
N ALA A 9 -8.25 -1.89 -0.30
CA ALA A 9 -8.05 -0.48 0.03
C ALA A 9 -9.37 0.22 0.40
N GLY A 10 -9.28 1.47 0.83
CA GLY A 10 -10.41 2.37 0.97
C GLY A 10 -10.93 2.86 -0.39
N THR A 11 -12.12 3.48 -0.37
CA THR A 11 -12.71 4.08 -1.56
C THR A 11 -12.25 5.52 -1.75
N ASP A 12 -12.37 6.01 -2.99
CA ASP A 12 -12.33 7.44 -3.33
C ASP A 12 -13.49 7.76 -4.28
N CYS A 13 -14.51 8.45 -3.80
CA CYS A 13 -15.72 8.76 -4.59
C CYS A 13 -15.43 9.66 -5.80
N THR A 14 -14.28 10.36 -5.85
CA THR A 14 -13.85 11.12 -7.04
C THR A 14 -13.11 10.27 -8.06
N GLY A 15 -12.67 9.08 -7.66
CA GLY A 15 -12.03 8.10 -8.54
C GLY A 15 -10.57 8.39 -8.87
N GLY A 16 -9.91 9.30 -8.13
CA GLY A 16 -8.50 9.66 -8.31
C GLY A 16 -7.53 8.84 -7.47
N ALA A 17 -8.04 8.11 -6.46
CA ALA A 17 -7.28 7.27 -5.54
C ALA A 17 -8.08 6.01 -5.17
N GLY A 18 -7.61 5.25 -4.17
CA GLY A 18 -8.30 4.10 -3.61
C GLY A 18 -8.67 3.04 -4.63
N ILE A 19 -9.63 2.18 -4.27
CA ILE A 19 -10.05 1.07 -5.15
C ILE A 19 -10.52 1.54 -6.53
N GLN A 20 -11.09 2.74 -6.65
CA GLN A 20 -11.57 3.24 -7.94
C GLN A 20 -10.42 3.55 -8.90
N ALA A 21 -9.33 4.14 -8.42
CA ALA A 21 -8.12 4.34 -9.23
C ALA A 21 -7.44 3.01 -9.55
N ASP A 22 -7.36 2.11 -8.56
CA ASP A 22 -6.75 0.79 -8.73
C ASP A 22 -7.48 -0.03 -9.79
N ILE A 23 -8.83 -0.10 -9.73
CA ILE A 23 -9.63 -0.82 -10.73
C ILE A 23 -9.38 -0.27 -12.14
N LYS A 24 -9.36 1.05 -12.30
CA LYS A 24 -9.06 1.66 -13.60
C LYS A 24 -7.66 1.29 -14.10
N ALA A 25 -6.66 1.40 -13.23
CA ALA A 25 -5.27 1.10 -13.59
C ALA A 25 -5.08 -0.38 -13.93
N ILE A 26 -5.59 -1.28 -13.11
CA ILE A 26 -5.53 -2.73 -13.32
C ILE A 26 -6.21 -3.10 -14.65
N SER A 27 -7.42 -2.58 -14.88
CA SER A 27 -8.18 -2.87 -16.11
C SER A 27 -7.50 -2.29 -17.35
N ALA A 28 -6.93 -1.07 -17.27
CA ALA A 28 -6.19 -0.44 -18.37
C ALA A 28 -4.92 -1.22 -18.73
N ASN A 29 -4.34 -1.98 -17.79
CA ASN A 29 -3.20 -2.86 -18.03
C ASN A 29 -3.60 -4.29 -18.43
N GLY A 30 -4.87 -4.54 -18.76
CA GLY A 30 -5.34 -5.81 -19.31
C GLY A 30 -5.58 -6.91 -18.27
N SER A 31 -5.64 -6.57 -16.99
CA SER A 31 -5.98 -7.52 -15.91
C SER A 31 -7.44 -7.36 -15.47
N TYR A 32 -8.06 -8.44 -15.00
CA TYR A 32 -9.37 -8.39 -14.38
C TYR A 32 -9.24 -7.86 -12.94
N ALA A 33 -9.90 -6.75 -12.67
CA ALA A 33 -9.81 -6.07 -11.38
C ALA A 33 -10.92 -6.52 -10.43
N MET A 34 -10.51 -6.92 -9.22
CA MET A 34 -11.39 -7.22 -8.09
C MET A 34 -11.05 -6.31 -6.92
N SER A 35 -11.97 -6.11 -5.98
CA SER A 35 -11.74 -5.21 -4.86
C SER A 35 -12.31 -5.72 -3.54
N VAL A 36 -11.58 -5.44 -2.46
CA VAL A 36 -11.99 -5.53 -1.05
C VAL A 36 -11.95 -4.13 -0.46
N ILE A 37 -13.06 -3.68 0.12
CA ILE A 37 -13.21 -2.35 0.69
C ILE A 37 -12.85 -2.39 2.18
N THR A 38 -11.84 -1.60 2.59
CA THR A 38 -11.46 -1.44 3.99
C THR A 38 -12.18 -0.26 4.66
N ALA A 39 -12.49 0.77 3.89
CA ALA A 39 -13.24 1.94 4.35
C ALA A 39 -14.00 2.59 3.20
N VAL A 40 -15.16 3.14 3.50
CA VAL A 40 -15.86 4.07 2.60
C VAL A 40 -15.47 5.49 2.97
N VAL A 41 -14.92 6.23 2.00
CA VAL A 41 -14.37 7.56 2.22
C VAL A 41 -15.12 8.60 1.39
N ALA A 42 -15.61 9.63 2.06
CA ALA A 42 -16.12 10.84 1.43
C ALA A 42 -14.96 11.83 1.32
N GLN A 43 -14.46 12.03 0.11
CA GLN A 43 -13.35 12.94 -0.20
C GLN A 43 -13.53 13.61 -1.55
N ASN A 44 -12.79 14.69 -1.73
CA ASN A 44 -12.66 15.40 -3.00
C ASN A 44 -11.23 15.97 -3.14
N THR A 45 -10.98 16.80 -4.15
CA THR A 45 -9.66 17.38 -4.40
C THR A 45 -9.19 18.37 -3.32
N GLN A 46 -10.09 18.76 -2.40
CA GLN A 46 -9.80 19.67 -1.27
C GLN A 46 -9.42 18.91 0.01
N GLY A 47 -9.75 17.62 0.11
CA GLY A 47 -9.41 16.79 1.28
C GLY A 47 -10.44 15.72 1.60
N VAL A 48 -10.21 15.06 2.73
CA VAL A 48 -11.07 14.01 3.28
C VAL A 48 -12.08 14.62 4.25
N GLN A 49 -13.38 14.44 4.00
CA GLN A 49 -14.47 14.97 4.84
C GLN A 49 -14.94 13.94 5.87
N LYS A 50 -14.99 12.64 5.48
CA LYS A 50 -15.47 11.58 6.38
C LYS A 50 -14.91 10.22 5.97
N ILE A 51 -14.56 9.40 6.97
CA ILE A 51 -14.14 8.01 6.79
C ILE A 51 -15.06 7.13 7.60
N GLN A 52 -15.59 6.08 6.98
CA GLN A 52 -16.32 5.01 7.63
C GLN A 52 -15.54 3.71 7.42
N MET A 53 -14.88 3.23 8.49
CA MET A 53 -14.21 1.93 8.45
C MET A 53 -15.22 0.81 8.29
N MET A 54 -14.88 -0.18 7.50
CA MET A 54 -15.67 -1.41 7.39
C MET A 54 -15.45 -2.29 8.62
N PRO A 55 -16.48 -2.97 9.12
CA PRO A 55 -16.31 -3.97 10.17
C PRO A 55 -15.33 -5.06 9.73
N LEU A 56 -14.46 -5.54 10.65
CA LEU A 56 -13.46 -6.57 10.34
C LEU A 56 -14.07 -7.85 9.78
N GLU A 57 -15.23 -8.24 10.30
CA GLU A 57 -16.01 -9.38 9.79
C GLU A 57 -16.39 -9.22 8.32
N MET A 58 -16.74 -7.98 7.90
CA MET A 58 -17.08 -7.69 6.50
C MET A 58 -15.83 -7.71 5.63
N ILE A 59 -14.69 -7.20 6.11
CA ILE A 59 -13.42 -7.28 5.38
C ILE A 59 -13.02 -8.73 5.16
N ARG A 60 -13.08 -9.57 6.22
CA ARG A 60 -12.83 -11.02 6.11
C ARG A 60 -13.77 -11.69 5.11
N ALA A 61 -15.08 -11.41 5.21
CA ALA A 61 -16.07 -12.00 4.32
C ALA A 61 -15.82 -11.64 2.84
N GLN A 62 -15.44 -10.38 2.54
CA GLN A 62 -15.07 -9.97 1.18
C GLN A 62 -13.84 -10.73 0.68
N ILE A 63 -12.79 -10.84 1.51
CA ILE A 63 -11.56 -11.58 1.15
C ILE A 63 -11.89 -13.06 0.91
N ASP A 64 -12.59 -13.68 1.83
CA ASP A 64 -12.96 -15.10 1.73
C ASP A 64 -13.83 -15.37 0.50
N SER A 65 -14.77 -14.48 0.15
CA SER A 65 -15.61 -14.60 -1.05
C SER A 65 -14.79 -14.59 -2.33
N VAL A 66 -13.76 -13.74 -2.44
CA VAL A 66 -12.90 -13.69 -3.61
C VAL A 66 -12.02 -14.93 -3.70
N PHE A 67 -11.27 -15.23 -2.64
CA PHE A 67 -10.28 -16.32 -2.66
C PHE A 67 -10.90 -17.74 -2.69
N SER A 68 -12.16 -17.89 -2.29
CA SER A 68 -12.84 -19.20 -2.36
C SER A 68 -13.31 -19.58 -3.77
N ASP A 69 -13.43 -18.60 -4.66
CA ASP A 69 -14.01 -18.81 -6.01
C ASP A 69 -13.02 -18.45 -7.14
N VAL A 70 -12.21 -17.41 -6.95
CA VAL A 70 -11.34 -16.88 -8.00
C VAL A 70 -9.88 -17.15 -7.69
N GLN A 71 -9.12 -17.65 -8.68
CA GLN A 71 -7.67 -17.65 -8.59
C GLN A 71 -7.15 -16.19 -8.64
N VAL A 72 -6.53 -15.74 -7.56
CA VAL A 72 -5.93 -14.42 -7.46
C VAL A 72 -4.45 -14.50 -7.85
N ASP A 73 -4.06 -13.83 -8.92
CA ASP A 73 -2.68 -13.84 -9.45
C ASP A 73 -1.81 -12.77 -8.79
N ALA A 74 -2.41 -11.66 -8.38
CA ALA A 74 -1.73 -10.57 -7.67
C ALA A 74 -2.66 -9.84 -6.70
N VAL A 75 -2.08 -9.30 -5.63
CA VAL A 75 -2.77 -8.47 -4.65
C VAL A 75 -2.06 -7.12 -4.55
N LYS A 76 -2.79 -6.03 -4.68
CA LYS A 76 -2.34 -4.68 -4.33
C LYS A 76 -3.01 -4.26 -3.03
N ILE A 77 -2.23 -3.82 -2.06
CA ILE A 77 -2.72 -3.31 -0.80
C ILE A 77 -2.49 -1.79 -0.76
N GLY A 78 -3.58 -1.05 -0.52
CA GLY A 78 -3.55 0.40 -0.34
C GLY A 78 -3.80 0.80 1.11
N MET A 79 -4.70 1.77 1.34
CA MET A 79 -5.05 2.26 2.67
C MET A 79 -5.80 1.20 3.49
N LEU A 80 -5.29 0.87 4.67
CA LEU A 80 -5.89 -0.07 5.63
C LEU A 80 -6.55 0.63 6.82
N GLY A 81 -6.05 1.80 7.22
CA GLY A 81 -6.68 2.69 8.20
C GLY A 81 -6.22 2.49 9.65
N ASN A 82 -6.20 1.28 10.19
CA ASN A 82 -5.79 1.00 11.58
C ASN A 82 -5.10 -0.37 11.73
N ALA A 83 -4.52 -0.61 12.92
CA ALA A 83 -3.79 -1.84 13.23
C ALA A 83 -4.66 -3.10 13.08
N GLU A 84 -5.91 -3.07 13.52
CA GLU A 84 -6.81 -4.22 13.46
C GLU A 84 -7.10 -4.65 12.00
N VAL A 85 -7.25 -3.69 11.07
CA VAL A 85 -7.43 -4.00 9.66
C VAL A 85 -6.13 -4.52 9.05
N ILE A 86 -4.98 -3.99 9.45
CA ILE A 86 -3.65 -4.48 9.03
C ILE A 86 -3.47 -5.95 9.43
N GLU A 87 -3.74 -6.28 10.68
CA GLU A 87 -3.68 -7.65 11.19
C GLU A 87 -4.66 -8.58 10.46
N CYS A 88 -5.90 -8.13 10.26
CA CYS A 88 -6.93 -8.87 9.52
C CYS A 88 -6.48 -9.22 8.09
N VAL A 89 -5.87 -8.28 7.39
CA VAL A 89 -5.33 -8.50 6.03
C VAL A 89 -4.12 -9.43 6.08
N ALA A 90 -3.22 -9.26 7.05
CA ALA A 90 -2.06 -10.13 7.23
C ALA A 90 -2.46 -11.59 7.51
N GLU A 91 -3.48 -11.82 8.36
CA GLU A 91 -4.06 -13.14 8.60
C GLU A 91 -4.58 -13.77 7.29
N ALA A 92 -5.24 -12.98 6.46
CA ALA A 92 -5.74 -13.43 5.17
C ALA A 92 -4.59 -13.79 4.19
N LEU A 93 -3.53 -12.98 4.14
CA LEU A 93 -2.34 -13.31 3.33
C LEU A 93 -1.66 -14.59 3.81
N ALA A 94 -1.55 -14.79 5.12
CA ALA A 94 -1.01 -16.02 5.69
C ALA A 94 -1.86 -17.26 5.36
N LYS A 95 -3.19 -17.10 5.31
CA LYS A 95 -4.15 -18.15 4.97
C LYS A 95 -4.10 -18.54 3.49
N TYR A 96 -4.18 -17.54 2.61
CA TYR A 96 -4.35 -17.77 1.16
C TYR A 96 -3.05 -17.78 0.37
N LYS A 97 -1.98 -17.19 0.89
CA LYS A 97 -0.62 -17.17 0.34
C LYS A 97 -0.56 -16.76 -1.13
N PRO A 98 -1.13 -15.61 -1.53
CA PRO A 98 -1.03 -15.15 -2.90
C PRO A 98 0.43 -14.92 -3.29
N SER A 99 0.78 -15.26 -4.54
CA SER A 99 2.20 -15.26 -4.99
C SER A 99 2.80 -13.86 -5.14
N ASN A 100 1.98 -12.89 -5.52
CA ASN A 100 2.42 -11.52 -5.84
C ASN A 100 1.64 -10.52 -4.98
N VAL A 101 2.30 -9.97 -3.98
CA VAL A 101 1.70 -8.97 -3.09
C VAL A 101 2.50 -7.68 -3.15
N VAL A 102 1.84 -6.59 -3.54
CA VAL A 102 2.42 -5.24 -3.57
C VAL A 102 1.72 -4.38 -2.53
N LEU A 103 2.49 -3.79 -1.64
CA LEU A 103 1.99 -2.82 -0.67
C LEU A 103 2.34 -1.40 -1.15
N ASP A 104 1.32 -0.70 -1.65
CA ASP A 104 1.38 0.72 -2.00
C ASP A 104 0.72 1.51 -0.88
N ARG A 105 1.53 1.84 0.12
CA ARG A 105 1.09 2.37 1.38
C ARG A 105 0.81 3.87 1.30
N VAL A 106 -0.32 4.30 1.83
CA VAL A 106 -0.62 5.72 2.07
C VAL A 106 -0.63 5.96 3.58
N MET A 107 0.41 6.62 4.10
CA MET A 107 0.50 6.98 5.53
C MET A 107 0.00 8.39 5.82
N VAL A 108 0.14 9.27 4.83
CA VAL A 108 -0.23 10.67 4.95
C VAL A 108 -1.16 11.01 3.79
N ALA A 109 -2.32 11.56 4.08
CA ALA A 109 -3.20 12.09 3.04
C ALA A 109 -2.52 13.27 2.33
N LYS A 110 -2.93 13.58 1.11
CA LYS A 110 -2.45 14.78 0.39
C LYS A 110 -2.66 16.08 1.17
N SER A 111 -3.61 16.09 2.11
CA SER A 111 -3.85 17.19 3.07
C SER A 111 -2.79 17.32 4.16
N GLY A 112 -1.85 16.37 4.30
CA GLY A 112 -0.86 16.32 5.37
C GLY A 112 -1.33 15.59 6.62
N ASP A 113 -2.57 15.10 6.66
CA ASP A 113 -3.09 14.37 7.81
C ASP A 113 -2.46 12.98 7.90
N ARG A 114 -1.92 12.61 9.07
CA ARG A 114 -1.47 11.25 9.35
C ARG A 114 -2.66 10.30 9.36
N LEU A 115 -2.65 9.31 8.48
CA LEU A 115 -3.69 8.28 8.35
C LEU A 115 -3.43 7.07 9.26
N LEU A 116 -2.23 6.95 9.83
CA LEU A 116 -1.84 5.85 10.70
C LEU A 116 -1.20 6.39 11.98
N ASP A 117 -1.60 5.80 13.10
CA ASP A 117 -0.96 5.99 14.42
C ASP A 117 0.25 5.07 14.60
N GLY A 118 0.94 5.18 15.75
CA GLY A 118 2.14 4.41 16.05
C GLY A 118 1.91 2.90 16.08
N ASP A 119 0.76 2.46 16.59
CA ASP A 119 0.41 1.03 16.67
C ASP A 119 0.17 0.45 15.28
N SER A 120 -0.47 1.20 14.41
CA SER A 120 -0.67 0.84 13.00
C SER A 120 0.65 0.74 12.22
N VAL A 121 1.61 1.62 12.51
CA VAL A 121 2.95 1.55 11.92
C VAL A 121 3.68 0.28 12.38
N ALA A 122 3.60 -0.06 13.68
CA ALA A 122 4.19 -1.27 14.23
C ALA A 122 3.55 -2.53 13.62
N ALA A 123 2.22 -2.62 13.59
CA ALA A 123 1.51 -3.75 12.99
C ALA A 123 1.88 -3.93 11.51
N LEU A 124 1.99 -2.84 10.78
CA LEU A 124 2.36 -2.89 9.37
C LEU A 124 3.79 -3.41 9.19
N ARG A 125 4.75 -2.88 9.97
CA ARG A 125 6.16 -3.29 9.89
C ARG A 125 6.37 -4.73 10.34
N ASP A 126 5.76 -5.12 11.47
CA ASP A 126 6.10 -6.36 12.15
C ASP A 126 5.22 -7.54 11.68
N VAL A 127 4.00 -7.28 11.17
CA VAL A 127 3.05 -8.32 10.81
C VAL A 127 2.79 -8.40 9.31
N LEU A 128 2.61 -7.27 8.62
CA LEU A 128 2.24 -7.27 7.20
C LEU A 128 3.46 -7.27 6.27
N LEU A 129 4.48 -6.45 6.53
CA LEU A 129 5.66 -6.34 5.66
C LEU A 129 6.37 -7.66 5.39
N PRO A 130 6.51 -8.61 6.34
CA PRO A 130 7.13 -9.90 6.07
C PRO A 130 6.39 -10.78 5.03
N GLN A 131 5.16 -10.42 4.68
CA GLN A 131 4.29 -11.19 3.79
C GLN A 131 4.12 -10.56 2.40
N VAL A 132 4.77 -9.40 2.15
CA VAL A 132 4.65 -8.71 0.86
C VAL A 132 5.91 -8.92 0.02
N GLY A 133 5.72 -8.97 -1.31
CA GLY A 133 6.82 -9.15 -2.26
C GLY A 133 7.45 -7.84 -2.72
N LEU A 134 6.74 -6.72 -2.59
CA LEU A 134 7.22 -5.39 -2.99
C LEU A 134 6.49 -4.30 -2.20
N ILE A 135 7.22 -3.26 -1.82
CA ILE A 135 6.65 -2.02 -1.28
C ILE A 135 7.02 -0.83 -2.15
N THR A 136 6.14 0.18 -2.20
CA THR A 136 6.33 1.37 -3.06
C THR A 136 6.25 2.69 -2.27
N PRO A 137 7.06 2.87 -1.20
CA PRO A 137 7.00 4.05 -0.35
C PRO A 137 7.54 5.30 -1.04
N ASN A 138 7.09 6.47 -0.59
CA ASN A 138 7.80 7.73 -0.76
C ASN A 138 8.83 7.92 0.36
N LEU A 139 9.61 9.02 0.34
CA LEU A 139 10.66 9.27 1.34
C LEU A 139 10.12 9.43 2.77
N PRO A 140 9.05 10.24 3.01
CA PRO A 140 8.42 10.30 4.33
C PRO A 140 7.95 8.93 4.85
N GLU A 141 7.34 8.11 4.00
CA GLU A 141 6.85 6.77 4.34
C GLU A 141 7.99 5.81 4.67
N ALA A 142 9.08 5.86 3.94
CA ALA A 142 10.28 5.06 4.22
C ALA A 142 10.91 5.45 5.57
N ALA A 143 11.00 6.75 5.86
CA ALA A 143 11.51 7.27 7.11
C ALA A 143 10.66 6.82 8.30
N ASP A 144 9.35 6.89 8.21
CA ASP A 144 8.42 6.42 9.24
C ASP A 144 8.55 4.90 9.48
N LEU A 145 8.69 4.10 8.43
CA LEU A 145 8.91 2.64 8.54
C LEU A 145 10.19 2.32 9.31
N LEU A 146 11.24 3.07 9.05
CA LEU A 146 12.56 2.87 9.65
C LEU A 146 12.71 3.55 11.02
N GLY A 147 11.79 4.44 11.40
CA GLY A 147 11.89 5.26 12.62
C GLY A 147 13.05 6.25 12.56
N VAL A 148 13.31 6.86 11.40
CA VAL A 148 14.41 7.80 11.15
C VAL A 148 13.93 9.11 10.54
N ALA A 149 14.84 10.08 10.36
CA ALA A 149 14.56 11.29 9.63
C ALA A 149 14.38 11.01 8.12
N GLU A 150 13.54 11.81 7.45
CA GLU A 150 13.35 11.74 6.00
C GLU A 150 14.66 11.98 5.25
N ALA A 151 14.90 11.21 4.20
CA ALA A 151 16.05 11.41 3.32
C ALA A 151 15.92 12.72 2.55
N THR A 152 16.98 13.54 2.61
CA THR A 152 17.05 14.85 1.94
C THR A 152 17.97 14.85 0.72
N ASN A 153 18.69 13.75 0.51
CA ASN A 153 19.60 13.57 -0.63
C ASN A 153 19.61 12.10 -1.08
N ARG A 154 20.24 11.87 -2.25
CA ARG A 154 20.30 10.55 -2.87
C ARG A 154 21.04 9.49 -2.02
N GLU A 155 22.07 9.87 -1.31
CA GLU A 155 22.86 8.95 -0.48
C GLU A 155 22.03 8.40 0.68
N GLN A 156 21.32 9.29 1.38
CA GLN A 156 20.39 8.90 2.44
C GLN A 156 19.22 8.07 1.92
N MET A 157 18.70 8.39 0.72
CA MET A 157 17.67 7.61 0.05
C MET A 157 18.14 6.18 -0.22
N ILE A 158 19.35 6.00 -0.73
CA ILE A 158 19.97 4.69 -0.96
C ILE A 158 20.11 3.93 0.36
N GLU A 159 20.64 4.58 1.40
CA GLU A 159 20.80 3.97 2.73
C GLU A 159 19.43 3.49 3.28
N GLN A 160 18.40 4.33 3.20
CA GLN A 160 17.05 3.95 3.65
C GLN A 160 16.48 2.79 2.84
N ALA A 161 16.61 2.79 1.52
CA ALA A 161 16.16 1.69 0.67
C ALA A 161 16.84 0.35 1.01
N GLN A 162 18.13 0.37 1.35
CA GLN A 162 18.88 -0.83 1.74
C GLN A 162 18.49 -1.35 3.14
N ARG A 163 18.03 -0.47 4.03
CA ARG A 163 17.58 -0.86 5.38
C ARG A 163 16.18 -1.46 5.40
N LEU A 164 15.37 -1.19 4.39
CA LEU A 164 14.08 -1.85 4.19
C LEU A 164 14.32 -3.29 3.72
N GLN A 165 14.03 -4.26 4.57
CA GLN A 165 14.36 -5.69 4.38
C GLN A 165 13.44 -6.42 3.39
N VAL A 166 12.65 -5.68 2.61
CA VAL A 166 11.76 -6.18 1.56
C VAL A 166 12.08 -5.49 0.25
N PRO A 167 11.85 -6.12 -0.90
CA PRO A 167 11.99 -5.43 -2.18
C PRO A 167 11.23 -4.11 -2.17
N THR A 168 11.91 -3.02 -2.52
CA THR A 168 11.40 -1.66 -2.34
C THR A 168 11.57 -0.85 -3.61
N PHE A 169 10.49 -0.28 -4.11
CA PHE A 169 10.50 0.78 -5.12
C PHE A 169 10.30 2.12 -4.40
N LEU A 170 11.41 2.77 -4.03
CA LEU A 170 11.41 4.03 -3.28
C LEU A 170 11.25 5.21 -4.23
N LYS A 171 10.15 5.96 -4.06
CA LYS A 171 9.80 7.14 -4.89
C LYS A 171 10.56 8.37 -4.42
N GLY A 172 11.42 8.94 -5.27
CA GLY A 172 12.31 10.07 -4.93
C GLY A 172 11.70 11.47 -5.14
N GLY A 173 10.43 11.57 -5.49
CA GLY A 173 9.75 12.84 -5.83
C GLY A 173 9.72 13.91 -4.73
N HIS A 174 10.17 13.60 -3.50
CA HIS A 174 10.28 14.53 -2.38
C HIS A 174 11.71 15.08 -2.17
N LEU A 175 12.70 14.64 -2.96
CA LEU A 175 14.05 15.21 -2.88
C LEU A 175 14.04 16.67 -3.31
N SER A 176 14.54 17.55 -2.45
CA SER A 176 14.70 18.97 -2.75
C SER A 176 16.00 19.24 -3.51
N GLY A 177 15.94 20.08 -4.55
CA GLY A 177 17.15 20.64 -5.19
C GLY A 177 17.78 19.81 -6.30
N SER A 178 17.20 18.69 -6.72
CA SER A 178 17.66 17.97 -7.90
C SER A 178 16.74 18.27 -9.10
N GLU A 179 17.32 18.50 -10.27
CA GLU A 179 16.57 18.61 -11.53
C GLU A 179 15.92 17.27 -11.93
N GLN A 180 16.30 16.17 -11.25
CA GLN A 180 15.78 14.83 -11.43
C GLN A 180 15.47 14.21 -10.07
N SER A 181 14.23 13.80 -9.88
CA SER A 181 13.78 13.00 -8.72
C SER A 181 13.89 11.52 -9.09
N PRO A 182 15.02 10.84 -8.79
CA PRO A 182 15.19 9.44 -9.17
C PRO A 182 14.30 8.56 -8.31
N ASP A 183 13.64 7.59 -8.93
CA ASP A 183 13.08 6.45 -8.22
C ASP A 183 14.16 5.36 -8.08
N LEU A 184 14.12 4.59 -7.02
CA LEU A 184 15.14 3.60 -6.69
C LEU A 184 14.47 2.24 -6.43
N LEU A 185 14.84 1.23 -7.21
CA LEU A 185 14.47 -0.15 -6.94
C LEU A 185 15.59 -0.85 -6.16
N SER A 186 15.28 -1.28 -4.95
CA SER A 186 16.14 -2.14 -4.13
C SER A 186 15.53 -3.54 -4.07
N ALA A 187 16.18 -4.52 -4.68
CA ALA A 187 15.74 -5.91 -4.67
C ALA A 187 16.94 -6.86 -4.69
N GLU A 188 16.86 -7.97 -3.96
CA GLU A 188 17.91 -9.03 -3.92
C GLU A 188 19.32 -8.47 -3.61
N GLY A 189 19.40 -7.43 -2.78
CA GLY A 189 20.66 -6.77 -2.43
C GLY A 189 21.27 -5.90 -3.54
N LYS A 190 20.53 -5.67 -4.62
CA LYS A 190 20.94 -4.80 -5.74
C LYS A 190 20.10 -3.54 -5.76
N LEU A 191 20.71 -2.48 -6.27
CA LEU A 191 20.09 -1.17 -6.52
C LEU A 191 20.01 -0.93 -8.02
N HIS A 192 18.84 -0.48 -8.48
CA HIS A 192 18.56 -0.14 -9.87
C HIS A 192 17.90 1.21 -9.98
#